data_b374b264b092c08c288901de92b33025
#
_entry.id   b374b264b092c08c288901de92b33025
#
_cell.length_a   1.000
_cell.length_b   1.000
_cell.length_c   1.000
_cell.angle_alpha   90.00
_cell.angle_beta   90.00
_cell.angle_gamma   90.00
#
_symmetry.space_group_name_H-M   'P 1'
#
loop_
_entity.id
_entity.type
_entity.pdbx_description
1 polymer ?
#
loop_
_entity_poly.entity_id
_entity_poly.type
_entity_poly.pdbx_seq_one_letter_code
_entity_poly.pdbx_strand_id
1 'polypeptide(L)'
;DCRYKRFLKHCDANRYVFQICNHNLLLADAIHRSQGKRPIFPEHSVIIVDEAHKLPEAAREMFGMTLTAGDIQSVINQLRAERYLLAADVLAGTMGPLLRKLTQPREETEPLDAYLRLLTIPSRSLLVIEKQVGRLLSAQGRRQLEKLRGTVSLLSSPRTNMILYTADDGDGGTMLCATVSDLTEQMRQVLWRPEHAFV
;
A
#
# COMPACT_ATOMS: atom_id res chain seq x y z
N ASP A 1 -11.62 -23.91 -11.43
CA ASP A 1 -10.87 -23.79 -10.17
C ASP A 1 -9.38 -23.54 -10.48
N CYS A 2 -8.86 -22.36 -10.09
CA CYS A 2 -7.48 -22.00 -10.36
C CYS A 2 -6.52 -22.91 -9.56
N ARG A 3 -5.43 -23.41 -10.20
CA ARG A 3 -4.40 -24.24 -9.55
C ARG A 3 -3.82 -23.57 -8.29
N TYR A 4 -3.65 -22.24 -8.32
CA TYR A 4 -3.20 -21.42 -7.18
C TYR A 4 -4.20 -21.46 -6.00
N LYS A 5 -5.50 -21.37 -6.25
CA LYS A 5 -6.52 -21.46 -5.19
C LYS A 5 -6.57 -22.84 -4.55
N ARG A 6 -6.34 -23.90 -5.32
CA ARG A 6 -6.20 -25.28 -4.78
C ARG A 6 -4.95 -25.41 -3.91
N PHE A 7 -3.83 -24.86 -4.36
CA PHE A 7 -2.60 -24.81 -3.57
C PHE A 7 -2.80 -24.08 -2.24
N LEU A 8 -3.40 -22.87 -2.25
CA LEU A 8 -3.69 -22.13 -1.02
C LEU A 8 -4.61 -22.90 -0.06
N LYS A 9 -5.63 -23.60 -0.56
CA LYS A 9 -6.48 -24.47 0.28
C LYS A 9 -5.71 -25.64 0.91
N HIS A 10 -4.68 -26.14 0.25
CA HIS A 10 -3.81 -27.16 0.82
C HIS A 10 -2.89 -26.59 1.91
N CYS A 11 -2.36 -25.38 1.72
CA CYS A 11 -1.55 -24.70 2.73
C CYS A 11 -2.38 -24.30 3.98
N ASP A 12 -3.67 -24.06 3.81
CA ASP A 12 -4.63 -23.69 4.89
C ASP A 12 -5.05 -24.90 5.76
N ALA A 13 -4.63 -26.11 5.40
CA ALA A 13 -4.98 -27.31 6.18
C ALA A 13 -3.99 -27.46 7.35
N ASN A 14 -4.50 -27.57 8.59
CA ASN A 14 -3.74 -27.88 9.83
C ASN A 14 -3.02 -29.26 9.78
N ARG A 15 -2.51 -29.64 8.61
CA ARG A 15 -1.87 -30.94 8.35
C ARG A 15 -0.35 -30.88 8.42
N TYR A 16 0.21 -29.66 8.39
CA TYR A 16 1.65 -29.47 8.30
C TYR A 16 2.20 -28.93 9.61
N VAL A 17 3.21 -29.62 10.10
CA VAL A 17 3.94 -29.19 11.32
C VAL A 17 4.82 -27.97 11.02
N PHE A 18 5.30 -27.88 9.78
CA PHE A 18 6.12 -26.75 9.31
C PHE A 18 5.48 -26.08 8.11
N GLN A 19 5.55 -24.75 8.07
CA GLN A 19 5.17 -23.94 6.94
C GLN A 19 6.34 -23.01 6.60
N ILE A 20 6.70 -22.95 5.33
CA ILE A 20 7.79 -22.11 4.84
C ILE A 20 7.19 -21.00 3.97
N CYS A 21 7.56 -19.77 4.24
CA CYS A 21 7.14 -18.62 3.47
C CYS A 21 8.27 -17.59 3.35
N ASN A 22 8.12 -16.62 2.47
CA ASN A 22 9.01 -15.46 2.44
C ASN A 22 8.61 -14.43 3.51
N HIS A 23 9.50 -13.48 3.78
CA HIS A 23 9.29 -12.41 4.77
C HIS A 23 8.02 -11.60 4.50
N ASN A 24 7.73 -11.27 3.24
CA ASN A 24 6.54 -10.49 2.88
C ASN A 24 5.24 -11.22 3.24
N LEU A 25 5.18 -12.54 3.04
CA LEU A 25 4.00 -13.32 3.39
C LEU A 25 3.85 -13.51 4.90
N LEU A 26 4.96 -13.66 5.64
CA LEU A 26 4.97 -13.64 7.10
C LEU A 26 4.43 -12.32 7.65
N LEU A 27 4.92 -11.19 7.13
CA LEU A 27 4.47 -9.87 7.54
C LEU A 27 3.00 -9.63 7.16
N ALA A 28 2.55 -10.10 5.99
CA ALA A 28 1.15 -10.00 5.58
C ALA A 28 0.22 -10.78 6.54
N ASP A 29 0.61 -11.99 6.95
CA ASP A 29 -0.14 -12.78 7.95
C ASP A 29 -0.21 -12.04 9.29
N ALA A 30 0.92 -11.54 9.77
CA ALA A 30 1.02 -10.80 11.01
C ALA A 30 0.13 -9.52 10.99
N ILE A 31 0.11 -8.78 9.87
CA ILE A 31 -0.77 -7.63 9.68
C ILE A 31 -2.25 -8.06 9.68
N HIS A 32 -2.61 -9.17 9.01
CA HIS A 32 -3.98 -9.68 9.04
C HIS A 32 -4.42 -10.00 10.46
N ARG A 33 -3.59 -10.69 11.24
CA ARG A 33 -3.85 -11.01 12.65
C ARG A 33 -4.03 -9.76 13.50
N SER A 34 -3.15 -8.76 13.33
CA SER A 34 -3.22 -7.51 14.09
C SER A 34 -4.49 -6.70 13.81
N GLN A 35 -5.07 -6.86 12.62
CA GLN A 35 -6.29 -6.18 12.20
C GLN A 35 -7.56 -7.01 12.44
N GLY A 36 -7.47 -8.18 13.09
CA GLY A 36 -8.59 -9.08 13.29
C GLY A 36 -9.15 -9.68 12.00
N LYS A 37 -8.37 -9.66 10.91
CA LYS A 37 -8.71 -10.31 9.65
C LYS A 37 -8.39 -11.80 9.71
N ARG A 38 -8.96 -12.58 8.77
CA ARG A 38 -8.63 -14.01 8.64
C ARG A 38 -7.13 -14.18 8.43
N PRO A 39 -6.45 -14.97 9.29
CA PRO A 39 -5.03 -15.30 9.12
C PRO A 39 -4.76 -16.01 7.78
N ILE A 40 -3.55 -15.83 7.26
CA ILE A 40 -3.09 -16.55 6.06
C ILE A 40 -2.60 -17.94 6.45
N PHE A 41 -1.91 -18.04 7.60
CA PHE A 41 -1.41 -19.29 8.14
C PHE A 41 -2.26 -19.78 9.32
N PRO A 42 -2.25 -21.11 9.60
CA PRO A 42 -2.79 -21.67 10.85
C PRO A 42 -2.11 -21.05 12.08
N GLU A 43 -2.69 -21.31 13.27
CA GLU A 43 -2.07 -20.93 14.52
C GLU A 43 -0.71 -21.62 14.70
N HIS A 44 0.25 -20.84 15.15
CA HIS A 44 1.63 -21.28 15.36
C HIS A 44 2.20 -20.59 16.61
N SER A 45 3.12 -21.23 17.28
CA SER A 45 3.77 -20.73 18.51
C SER A 45 5.24 -20.38 18.29
N VAL A 46 5.85 -20.85 17.21
CA VAL A 46 7.27 -20.62 16.90
C VAL A 46 7.41 -20.06 15.51
N ILE A 47 8.20 -19.02 15.36
CA ILE A 47 8.59 -18.41 14.08
C ILE A 47 10.11 -18.49 13.98
N ILE A 48 10.60 -19.15 12.93
CA ILE A 48 12.02 -19.22 12.61
C ILE A 48 12.27 -18.30 11.42
N VAL A 49 13.13 -17.31 11.59
CA VAL A 49 13.42 -16.32 10.55
C VAL A 49 14.82 -16.57 10.00
N ASP A 50 14.88 -17.18 8.82
CA ASP A 50 16.13 -17.28 8.05
C ASP A 50 16.45 -15.92 7.41
N GLU A 51 17.74 -15.59 7.24
CA GLU A 51 18.18 -14.31 6.68
C GLU A 51 17.53 -13.10 7.38
N ALA A 52 17.47 -13.14 8.72
CA ALA A 52 16.73 -12.14 9.53
C ALA A 52 17.14 -10.68 9.25
N HIS A 53 18.35 -10.46 8.72
CA HIS A 53 18.83 -9.13 8.31
C HIS A 53 18.01 -8.51 7.16
N LYS A 54 17.28 -9.31 6.37
CA LYS A 54 16.40 -8.87 5.28
C LYS A 54 14.98 -8.51 5.77
N LEU A 55 14.60 -8.97 6.95
CA LEU A 55 13.25 -8.72 7.49
C LEU A 55 12.93 -7.23 7.68
N PRO A 56 13.87 -6.37 8.17
CA PRO A 56 13.61 -4.93 8.27
C PRO A 56 13.37 -4.26 6.90
N GLU A 57 14.03 -4.71 5.85
CA GLU A 57 13.82 -4.19 4.49
C GLU A 57 12.42 -4.54 3.99
N ALA A 58 12.04 -5.81 4.07
CA ALA A 58 10.69 -6.27 3.73
C ALA A 58 9.61 -5.53 4.55
N ALA A 59 9.89 -5.25 5.83
CA ALA A 59 8.97 -4.49 6.67
C ALA A 59 8.85 -3.02 6.24
N ARG A 60 9.94 -2.36 5.86
CA ARG A 60 9.89 -0.97 5.32
C ARG A 60 9.07 -0.91 4.04
N GLU A 61 9.22 -1.87 3.14
CA GLU A 61 8.40 -1.97 1.94
C GLU A 61 6.92 -2.20 2.29
N MET A 62 6.63 -3.11 3.20
CA MET A 62 5.26 -3.49 3.59
C MET A 62 4.52 -2.37 4.32
N PHE A 63 5.20 -1.62 5.19
CA PHE A 63 4.64 -0.49 5.93
C PHE A 63 4.81 0.86 5.21
N GLY A 64 5.58 0.87 4.12
CA GLY A 64 5.73 2.01 3.25
C GLY A 64 4.53 2.22 2.33
N MET A 65 4.52 3.35 1.67
CA MET A 65 3.54 3.69 0.64
C MET A 65 4.23 4.31 -0.55
N THR A 66 3.73 4.00 -1.72
CA THR A 66 4.18 4.61 -2.98
C THR A 66 2.99 5.18 -3.74
N LEU A 67 3.22 6.24 -4.49
CA LEU A 67 2.26 6.85 -5.41
C LEU A 67 2.93 7.05 -6.76
N THR A 68 2.44 6.33 -7.75
CA THR A 68 2.87 6.42 -9.13
C THR A 68 1.80 7.09 -10.02
N ALA A 69 2.18 7.52 -11.21
CA ALA A 69 1.22 7.96 -12.23
C ALA A 69 0.20 6.86 -12.57
N GLY A 70 0.66 5.59 -12.61
CA GLY A 70 -0.17 4.42 -12.86
C GLY A 70 -1.25 4.19 -11.81
N ASP A 71 -0.95 4.40 -10.52
CA ASP A 71 -1.96 4.29 -9.45
C ASP A 71 -3.10 5.28 -9.66
N ILE A 72 -2.77 6.54 -9.97
CA ILE A 72 -3.75 7.61 -10.21
C ILE A 72 -4.59 7.29 -11.45
N GLN A 73 -3.93 6.94 -12.56
CA GLN A 73 -4.60 6.64 -13.82
C GLN A 73 -5.51 5.43 -13.72
N SER A 74 -5.11 4.41 -12.94
CA SER A 74 -5.94 3.23 -12.67
C SER A 74 -7.28 3.59 -12.04
N VAL A 75 -7.29 4.49 -11.03
CA VAL A 75 -8.53 4.94 -10.38
C VAL A 75 -9.39 5.77 -11.33
N ILE A 76 -8.79 6.68 -12.11
CA ILE A 76 -9.53 7.46 -13.12
C ILE A 76 -10.20 6.53 -14.14
N ASN A 77 -9.46 5.54 -14.65
CA ASN A 77 -9.99 4.58 -15.62
C ASN A 77 -11.10 3.70 -15.01
N GLN A 78 -10.96 3.30 -13.74
CA GLN A 78 -11.98 2.54 -13.04
C GLN A 78 -13.27 3.35 -12.86
N LEU A 79 -13.19 4.62 -12.46
CA LEU A 79 -14.35 5.49 -12.35
C LEU A 79 -15.06 5.65 -13.72
N ARG A 80 -14.30 5.80 -14.81
CA ARG A 80 -14.85 5.86 -16.17
C ARG A 80 -15.53 4.55 -16.59
N ALA A 81 -14.91 3.41 -16.30
CA ALA A 81 -15.46 2.09 -16.61
C ALA A 81 -16.78 1.85 -15.87
N GLU A 82 -16.91 2.35 -14.65
CA GLU A 82 -18.13 2.27 -13.84
C GLU A 82 -19.12 3.43 -14.13
N ARG A 83 -18.85 4.26 -15.16
CA ARG A 83 -19.69 5.37 -15.64
C ARG A 83 -19.82 6.57 -14.70
N TYR A 84 -18.92 6.73 -13.74
CA TYR A 84 -18.84 7.93 -12.89
C TYR A 84 -17.98 9.01 -13.54
N LEU A 85 -18.39 9.46 -14.73
CA LEU A 85 -17.60 10.35 -15.61
C LEU A 85 -17.24 11.66 -14.93
N LEU A 86 -18.20 12.30 -14.23
CA LEU A 86 -17.95 13.56 -13.55
C LEU A 86 -16.87 13.40 -12.45
N ALA A 87 -16.96 12.33 -11.66
CA ALA A 87 -15.95 12.05 -10.63
C ALA A 87 -14.57 11.78 -11.24
N ALA A 88 -14.52 11.05 -12.36
CA ALA A 88 -13.29 10.79 -13.09
C ALA A 88 -12.67 12.08 -13.65
N ASP A 89 -13.47 12.98 -14.20
CA ASP A 89 -12.99 14.24 -14.77
C ASP A 89 -12.52 15.21 -13.69
N VAL A 90 -13.22 15.30 -12.56
CA VAL A 90 -12.78 16.06 -11.39
C VAL A 90 -11.44 15.51 -10.86
N LEU A 91 -11.30 14.20 -10.75
CA LEU A 91 -10.05 13.57 -10.31
C LEU A 91 -8.93 13.82 -11.32
N ALA A 92 -9.17 13.62 -12.61
CA ALA A 92 -8.20 13.87 -13.69
C ALA A 92 -7.74 15.34 -13.71
N GLY A 93 -8.66 16.28 -13.56
CA GLY A 93 -8.36 17.71 -13.51
C GLY A 93 -7.50 18.08 -12.29
N THR A 94 -7.88 17.61 -11.10
CA THR A 94 -7.16 17.95 -9.86
C THR A 94 -5.82 17.24 -9.73
N MET A 95 -5.69 16.00 -10.25
CA MET A 95 -4.45 15.23 -10.29
C MET A 95 -3.55 15.58 -11.48
N GLY A 96 -4.06 16.27 -12.50
CA GLY A 96 -3.35 16.55 -13.74
C GLY A 96 -1.95 17.16 -13.57
N PRO A 97 -1.78 18.20 -12.74
CA PRO A 97 -0.44 18.74 -12.46
C PRO A 97 0.53 17.72 -11.87
N LEU A 98 0.08 16.92 -10.90
CA LEU A 98 0.89 15.86 -10.29
C LEU A 98 1.19 14.74 -11.30
N LEU A 99 0.19 14.31 -12.07
CA LEU A 99 0.37 13.28 -13.10
C LEU A 99 1.46 13.67 -14.11
N ARG A 100 1.42 14.90 -14.64
CA ARG A 100 2.46 15.38 -15.55
C ARG A 100 3.84 15.33 -14.95
N LYS A 101 3.95 15.60 -13.65
CA LYS A 101 5.23 15.59 -12.95
C LYS A 101 5.71 14.16 -12.68
N LEU A 102 4.82 13.25 -12.29
CA LEU A 102 5.16 11.84 -12.05
C LEU A 102 5.47 11.06 -13.35
N THR A 103 4.98 11.49 -14.50
CA THR A 103 5.31 10.88 -15.80
C THR A 103 6.66 11.33 -16.37
N GLN A 104 7.32 12.31 -15.75
CA GLN A 104 8.66 12.75 -16.13
C GLN A 104 9.72 11.96 -15.39
N PRO A 105 10.91 11.77 -16.00
CA PRO A 105 12.05 11.21 -15.31
C PRO A 105 12.38 11.99 -14.03
N ARG A 106 12.86 11.31 -13.03
CA ARG A 106 13.24 11.93 -11.78
C ARG A 106 14.44 12.88 -11.99
N GLU A 107 14.26 14.12 -11.60
CA GLU A 107 15.34 15.09 -11.51
C GLU A 107 15.88 15.14 -10.08
N GLU A 108 17.18 14.83 -9.88
CA GLU A 108 17.80 14.79 -8.56
C GLU A 108 17.77 16.14 -7.83
N THR A 109 17.79 17.23 -8.59
CA THR A 109 17.79 18.60 -8.06
C THR A 109 16.40 19.11 -7.72
N GLU A 110 15.33 18.38 -8.11
CA GLU A 110 13.98 18.83 -7.86
C GLU A 110 13.57 18.60 -6.42
N PRO A 111 13.16 19.67 -5.68
CA PRO A 111 12.79 19.52 -4.29
C PRO A 111 11.48 18.74 -4.12
N LEU A 112 11.44 17.85 -3.13
CA LEU A 112 10.26 17.06 -2.76
C LEU A 112 9.00 17.94 -2.56
N ASP A 113 9.18 19.13 -2.00
CA ASP A 113 8.11 20.12 -1.80
C ASP A 113 7.33 20.47 -3.08
N ALA A 114 8.01 20.42 -4.24
CA ALA A 114 7.35 20.69 -5.52
C ALA A 114 6.28 19.64 -5.88
N TYR A 115 6.43 18.42 -5.38
CA TYR A 115 5.43 17.36 -5.51
C TYR A 115 4.36 17.45 -4.42
N LEU A 116 4.78 17.67 -3.17
CA LEU A 116 3.86 17.67 -2.01
C LEU A 116 2.81 18.78 -2.10
N ARG A 117 3.18 19.96 -2.57
CA ARG A 117 2.24 21.07 -2.79
C ARG A 117 1.11 20.72 -3.76
N LEU A 118 1.37 19.84 -4.73
CA LEU A 118 0.37 19.40 -5.70
C LEU A 118 -0.64 18.41 -5.12
N LEU A 119 -0.43 17.88 -3.91
CA LEU A 119 -1.32 16.93 -3.26
C LEU A 119 -2.49 17.58 -2.50
N THR A 120 -2.39 18.88 -2.18
CA THR A 120 -3.40 19.55 -1.32
C THR A 120 -4.79 19.56 -1.94
N ILE A 121 -4.93 19.91 -3.22
CA ILE A 121 -6.21 19.93 -3.92
C ILE A 121 -6.73 18.51 -4.16
N PRO A 122 -5.92 17.57 -4.70
CA PRO A 122 -6.31 16.18 -4.84
C PRO A 122 -6.80 15.51 -3.56
N SER A 123 -6.14 15.76 -2.43
CA SER A 123 -6.54 15.20 -1.14
C SER A 123 -7.98 15.56 -0.77
N ARG A 124 -8.38 16.82 -0.98
CA ARG A 124 -9.74 17.29 -0.75
C ARG A 124 -10.74 16.71 -1.76
N SER A 125 -10.36 16.68 -3.04
CA SER A 125 -11.22 16.15 -4.11
C SER A 125 -11.50 14.65 -3.91
N LEU A 126 -10.52 13.86 -3.52
CA LEU A 126 -10.67 12.44 -3.22
C LEU A 126 -11.65 12.19 -2.07
N LEU A 127 -11.63 13.01 -1.03
CA LEU A 127 -12.61 12.95 0.07
C LEU A 127 -14.04 13.20 -0.41
N VAL A 128 -14.23 14.18 -1.30
CA VAL A 128 -15.55 14.48 -1.86
C VAL A 128 -16.03 13.33 -2.77
N ILE A 129 -15.17 12.84 -3.67
CA ILE A 129 -15.48 11.73 -4.58
C ILE A 129 -15.86 10.47 -3.77
N GLU A 130 -15.08 10.12 -2.75
CA GLU A 130 -15.37 8.95 -1.91
C GLU A 130 -16.74 9.06 -1.21
N LYS A 131 -17.08 10.24 -0.68
CA LYS A 131 -18.39 10.47 -0.05
C LYS A 131 -19.55 10.36 -1.05
N GLN A 132 -19.36 10.84 -2.27
CA GLN A 132 -20.41 10.88 -3.30
C GLN A 132 -20.62 9.51 -3.98
N VAL A 133 -19.55 8.85 -4.39
CA VAL A 133 -19.63 7.65 -5.23
C VAL A 133 -19.04 6.40 -4.57
N GLY A 134 -18.28 6.51 -3.49
CA GLY A 134 -17.56 5.38 -2.91
C GLY A 134 -18.43 4.17 -2.54
N ARG A 135 -19.66 4.41 -2.05
CA ARG A 135 -20.62 3.34 -1.72
C ARG A 135 -21.30 2.71 -2.95
N LEU A 136 -21.28 3.41 -4.06
CA LEU A 136 -21.92 3.02 -5.31
C LEU A 136 -20.97 2.24 -6.22
N LEU A 137 -19.67 2.34 -5.98
CA LEU A 137 -18.63 1.63 -6.72
C LEU A 137 -18.67 0.13 -6.44
N SER A 138 -18.19 -0.64 -7.42
CA SER A 138 -17.85 -2.05 -7.24
C SER A 138 -16.87 -2.23 -6.06
N ALA A 139 -16.78 -3.44 -5.53
CA ALA A 139 -15.82 -3.74 -4.46
C ALA A 139 -14.36 -3.45 -4.88
N GLN A 140 -14.04 -3.64 -6.17
CA GLN A 140 -12.72 -3.31 -6.72
C GLN A 140 -12.51 -1.80 -6.80
N GLY A 141 -13.44 -1.06 -7.40
CA GLY A 141 -13.36 0.40 -7.54
C GLY A 141 -13.25 1.10 -6.20
N ARG A 142 -14.04 0.63 -5.21
CA ARG A 142 -13.97 1.15 -3.85
C ARG A 142 -12.58 0.95 -3.23
N ARG A 143 -12.02 -0.24 -3.29
CA ARG A 143 -10.68 -0.53 -2.75
C ARG A 143 -9.59 0.33 -3.40
N GLN A 144 -9.65 0.51 -4.73
CA GLN A 144 -8.69 1.35 -5.45
C GLN A 144 -8.81 2.81 -5.05
N LEU A 145 -10.03 3.34 -4.94
CA LEU A 145 -10.28 4.72 -4.51
C LEU A 145 -9.83 4.94 -3.06
N GLU A 146 -10.16 4.03 -2.14
CA GLU A 146 -9.75 4.08 -0.73
C GLU A 146 -8.22 4.02 -0.59
N LYS A 147 -7.55 3.14 -1.36
CA LYS A 147 -6.08 3.04 -1.39
C LYS A 147 -5.48 4.37 -1.84
N LEU A 148 -5.91 4.90 -2.99
CA LEU A 148 -5.40 6.17 -3.52
C LEU A 148 -5.62 7.32 -2.53
N ARG A 149 -6.83 7.43 -1.96
CA ARG A 149 -7.13 8.45 -0.95
C ARG A 149 -6.24 8.33 0.29
N GLY A 150 -6.06 7.11 0.81
CA GLY A 150 -5.19 6.85 1.95
C GLY A 150 -3.75 7.27 1.68
N THR A 151 -3.21 6.89 0.53
CA THR A 151 -1.85 7.25 0.10
C THR A 151 -1.69 8.77 -0.05
N VAL A 152 -2.59 9.43 -0.76
CA VAL A 152 -2.55 10.89 -0.97
C VAL A 152 -2.71 11.65 0.36
N SER A 153 -3.59 11.20 1.23
CA SER A 153 -3.79 11.81 2.56
C SER A 153 -2.54 11.71 3.42
N LEU A 154 -1.87 10.55 3.42
CA LEU A 154 -0.64 10.33 4.19
C LEU A 154 0.52 11.17 3.65
N LEU A 155 0.69 11.21 2.32
CA LEU A 155 1.73 12.05 1.69
C LEU A 155 1.48 13.55 1.88
N SER A 156 0.22 13.99 1.97
CA SER A 156 -0.14 15.40 2.23
C SER A 156 0.06 15.81 3.68
N SER A 157 -0.02 14.87 4.62
CA SER A 157 0.15 15.09 6.06
C SER A 157 0.86 13.89 6.68
N PRO A 158 2.18 13.80 6.48
CA PRO A 158 2.95 12.65 6.96
C PRO A 158 3.00 12.62 8.49
N ARG A 159 3.04 11.42 9.03
CA ARG A 159 3.29 11.21 10.47
C ARG A 159 4.74 11.54 10.79
N THR A 160 5.02 11.91 12.02
CA THR A 160 6.37 12.30 12.50
C THR A 160 7.43 11.22 12.31
N ASN A 161 7.03 9.95 12.24
CA ASN A 161 7.94 8.81 12.06
C ASN A 161 8.04 8.34 10.59
N MET A 162 7.70 9.19 9.63
CA MET A 162 7.78 8.85 8.20
C MET A 162 8.78 9.74 7.48
N ILE A 163 9.54 9.11 6.60
CA ILE A 163 10.46 9.77 5.67
C ILE A 163 9.80 9.77 4.30
N LEU A 164 9.68 10.95 3.71
CA LEU A 164 9.20 11.13 2.35
C LEU A 164 10.36 11.34 1.40
N TYR A 165 10.28 10.74 0.21
CA TYR A 165 11.29 10.91 -0.84
C TYR A 165 10.69 10.61 -2.22
N THR A 166 11.44 10.94 -3.28
CA THR A 166 11.12 10.54 -4.65
C THR A 166 12.06 9.43 -5.09
N ALA A 167 11.57 8.52 -5.92
CA ALA A 167 12.35 7.47 -6.55
C ALA A 167 11.91 7.28 -8.01
N ASP A 168 12.67 6.52 -8.79
CA ASP A 168 12.27 6.10 -10.12
C ASP A 168 11.17 5.04 -10.02
N ASP A 169 10.16 5.11 -10.90
CA ASP A 169 9.05 4.15 -10.90
C ASP A 169 9.36 2.85 -11.65
N GLY A 170 10.52 2.74 -12.28
CA GLY A 170 10.96 1.61 -13.09
C GLY A 170 10.52 1.68 -14.56
N ASP A 171 9.57 2.54 -14.90
CA ASP A 171 9.04 2.75 -16.26
C ASP A 171 9.50 4.09 -16.86
N GLY A 172 10.48 4.75 -16.22
CA GLY A 172 11.05 6.03 -16.66
C GLY A 172 10.32 7.25 -16.13
N GLY A 173 9.42 7.08 -15.18
CA GLY A 173 8.75 8.14 -14.44
C GLY A 173 9.30 8.30 -13.03
N THR A 174 8.64 9.17 -12.26
CA THR A 174 8.94 9.42 -10.84
C THR A 174 7.81 8.86 -9.98
N MET A 175 8.15 8.27 -8.84
CA MET A 175 7.18 7.93 -7.80
C MET A 175 7.45 8.71 -6.51
N LEU A 176 6.37 9.05 -5.80
CA LEU A 176 6.44 9.55 -4.43
C LEU A 176 6.42 8.38 -3.46
N CYS A 177 7.35 8.39 -2.51
CA CYS A 177 7.49 7.33 -1.52
C CYS A 177 7.35 7.90 -0.11
N ALA A 178 6.76 7.10 0.76
CA ALA A 178 6.77 7.30 2.20
C ALA A 178 7.20 6.00 2.86
N THR A 179 8.24 6.05 3.69
CA THR A 179 8.71 4.90 4.47
C THR A 179 8.75 5.22 5.95
N VAL A 180 8.69 4.21 6.78
CA VAL A 180 8.75 4.36 8.24
C VAL A 180 10.21 4.50 8.65
N SER A 181 10.54 5.55 9.43
CA SER A 181 11.90 5.79 9.93
C SER A 181 12.31 4.80 11.03
N ASP A 182 11.36 4.44 11.91
CA ASP A 182 11.54 3.46 12.96
C ASP A 182 10.46 2.37 12.89
N LEU A 183 10.88 1.14 12.68
CA LEU A 183 10.01 -0.03 12.57
C LEU A 183 9.67 -0.65 13.93
N THR A 184 10.32 -0.24 15.00
CA THR A 184 10.24 -0.94 16.31
C THR A 184 8.81 -1.07 16.79
N GLU A 185 8.06 0.03 16.77
CA GLU A 185 6.68 0.03 17.25
C GLU A 185 5.75 -0.78 16.33
N GLN A 186 5.89 -0.63 15.00
CA GLN A 186 5.10 -1.38 14.03
C GLN A 186 5.36 -2.88 14.14
N MET A 187 6.62 -3.27 14.23
CA MET A 187 7.00 -4.68 14.36
C MET A 187 6.51 -5.26 15.69
N ARG A 188 6.57 -4.49 16.79
CA ARG A 188 6.05 -4.91 18.09
C ARG A 188 4.55 -5.12 18.05
N GLN A 189 3.79 -4.23 17.43
CA GLN A 189 2.33 -4.35 17.33
C GLN A 189 1.88 -5.48 16.41
N VAL A 190 2.67 -5.79 15.39
CA VAL A 190 2.26 -6.71 14.33
C VAL A 190 2.88 -8.09 14.50
N LEU A 191 4.21 -8.18 14.65
CA LEU A 191 4.95 -9.43 14.59
C LEU A 191 5.48 -9.88 15.97
N TRP A 192 6.17 -8.99 16.71
CA TRP A 192 6.84 -9.34 17.97
C TRP A 192 5.83 -9.45 19.12
N ARG A 193 4.99 -10.47 19.07
CA ARG A 193 3.97 -10.72 20.09
C ARG A 193 4.48 -11.69 21.14
N PRO A 194 4.08 -11.51 22.43
CA PRO A 194 4.58 -12.36 23.53
C PRO A 194 4.18 -13.84 23.39
N GLU A 195 3.14 -14.15 22.64
CA GLU A 195 2.68 -15.51 22.38
C GLU A 195 3.53 -16.31 21.41
N HIS A 196 4.45 -15.65 20.68
CA HIS A 196 5.35 -16.33 19.74
C HIS A 196 6.78 -16.40 20.25
N ALA A 197 7.42 -17.56 20.11
CA ALA A 197 8.87 -17.69 20.22
C ALA A 197 9.52 -17.42 18.87
N PHE A 198 10.54 -16.59 18.85
CA PHE A 198 11.34 -16.26 17.65
C PHE A 198 12.73 -16.88 17.76
N VAL A 199 13.19 -17.50 16.66
CA VAL A 199 14.50 -18.10 16.51
C VAL A 199 15.15 -17.62 15.23
#